data_ba6715cce26cb6566a0d76ec717ae000
#
_entry.id   ba6715cce26cb6566a0d76ec717ae000
#
_cell.length_a   1.000
_cell.length_b   1.000
_cell.length_c   1.000
_cell.angle_alpha   90.00
_cell.angle_beta   90.00
_cell.angle_gamma   90.00
#
_symmetry.space_group_name_H-M   'P 1'
#
loop_
_entity.id
_entity.type
_entity.pdbx_description
1 polymer ?
#
loop_
_entity_poly.entity_id
_entity_poly.type
_entity_poly.pdbx_seq_one_letter_code
_entity_poly.pdbx_strand_id
1 'polypeptide(L)'
;KIVNKIIVLKNDRIGDTIHSLPCINEILNKHHGDKIYFFLSEVNKYTFSLFKKNNTYLKVFNYSLSFFEKIKIFMFFLLNKIDTAYIISPKNFFFYLPIFFPNTKFFALCLNNNNQKYRPSIYLRKYLYFYLVNDRTLEGKRESLKNLQLKLINKGKLINSNNKLNLNITLKKGNNFLAPNKYIFFHFKKDIFEKLDWDNTKTYNFLIELSNIYHVLLTTDIEG
;
A
#
# COMPACT_ATOMS: atom_id res chain seq x y z
N LYS A 1 30.51 -6.37 6.27
CA LYS A 1 29.41 -6.45 5.26
C LYS A 1 28.85 -5.04 5.07
N ILE A 2 28.85 -4.55 3.83
CA ILE A 2 28.25 -3.23 3.54
C ILE A 2 26.74 -3.38 3.71
N VAL A 3 26.13 -2.53 4.55
CA VAL A 3 24.69 -2.49 4.80
C VAL A 3 24.07 -1.51 3.82
N ASN A 4 23.25 -2.00 2.90
CA ASN A 4 22.56 -1.15 1.94
C ASN A 4 21.41 -0.38 2.61
N LYS A 5 21.04 0.74 2.01
CA LYS A 5 19.88 1.55 2.43
C LYS A 5 18.78 1.46 1.38
N ILE A 6 17.66 0.92 1.79
CA ILE A 6 16.51 0.65 0.94
C ILE A 6 15.38 1.60 1.31
N ILE A 7 14.69 2.16 0.33
CA ILE A 7 13.45 2.93 0.55
C ILE A 7 12.27 2.23 -0.10
N VAL A 8 11.15 2.19 0.60
CA VAL A 8 9.85 1.76 0.09
C VAL A 8 8.91 2.96 0.12
N LEU A 9 8.56 3.48 -1.06
CA LEU A 9 7.66 4.62 -1.24
C LEU A 9 6.23 4.10 -1.37
N LYS A 10 5.48 4.13 -0.26
CA LYS A 10 4.12 3.59 -0.13
C LYS A 10 3.17 4.61 0.55
N ASN A 11 3.18 5.84 0.02
CA ASN A 11 2.32 6.92 0.48
C ASN A 11 0.93 6.86 -0.18
N ASP A 12 0.04 6.01 0.34
CA ASP A 12 -1.33 5.82 -0.16
C ASP A 12 -2.31 5.43 0.97
N ARG A 13 -3.43 4.77 0.63
CA ARG A 13 -4.49 4.40 1.59
C ARG A 13 -4.15 3.09 2.32
N ILE A 14 -4.85 2.83 3.43
CA ILE A 14 -4.72 1.60 4.24
C ILE A 14 -4.97 0.36 3.39
N GLY A 15 -6.09 0.30 2.65
CA GLY A 15 -6.45 -0.83 1.81
C GLY A 15 -5.38 -1.15 0.76
N ASP A 16 -4.83 -0.13 0.09
CA ASP A 16 -3.76 -0.29 -0.89
C ASP A 16 -2.47 -0.85 -0.25
N THR A 17 -2.21 -0.49 1.01
CA THR A 17 -1.06 -1.02 1.75
C THR A 17 -1.28 -2.47 2.15
N ILE A 18 -2.48 -2.84 2.61
CA ILE A 18 -2.85 -4.23 2.93
C ILE A 18 -2.69 -5.12 1.69
N HIS A 19 -3.18 -4.69 0.53
CA HIS A 19 -2.98 -5.41 -0.73
C HIS A 19 -1.50 -5.56 -1.12
N SER A 20 -0.64 -4.67 -0.65
CA SER A 20 0.81 -4.71 -0.93
C SER A 20 1.62 -5.50 0.11
N LEU A 21 1.00 -6.02 1.17
CA LEU A 21 1.73 -6.79 2.21
C LEU A 21 2.55 -7.96 1.66
N PRO A 22 2.09 -8.77 0.67
CA PRO A 22 2.92 -9.79 0.07
C PRO A 22 4.20 -9.24 -0.58
N CYS A 23 4.09 -8.11 -1.27
CA CYS A 23 5.22 -7.42 -1.86
C CYS A 23 6.16 -6.85 -0.79
N ILE A 24 5.63 -6.23 0.25
CA ILE A 24 6.40 -5.70 1.38
C ILE A 24 7.18 -6.84 2.06
N ASN A 25 6.55 -7.98 2.30
CA ASN A 25 7.21 -9.14 2.90
C ASN A 25 8.35 -9.66 2.03
N GLU A 26 8.16 -9.70 0.72
CA GLU A 26 9.21 -10.09 -0.23
C GLU A 26 10.40 -9.12 -0.21
N ILE A 27 10.16 -7.80 -0.12
CA ILE A 27 11.20 -6.79 0.07
C ILE A 27 11.97 -7.05 1.37
N LEU A 28 11.26 -7.29 2.47
CA LEU A 28 11.85 -7.56 3.79
C LEU A 28 12.73 -8.81 3.79
N ASN A 29 12.31 -9.85 3.08
CA ASN A 29 13.08 -11.10 2.97
C ASN A 29 14.33 -10.91 2.11
N LYS A 30 14.20 -10.22 0.97
CA LYS A 30 15.30 -9.93 0.05
C LYS A 30 16.36 -9.04 0.69
N HIS A 31 15.97 -8.15 1.56
CA HIS A 31 16.80 -7.13 2.22
C HIS A 31 16.93 -7.34 3.73
N HIS A 32 16.92 -8.59 4.19
CA HIS A 32 16.89 -8.94 5.62
C HIS A 32 18.09 -8.38 6.44
N GLY A 33 19.21 -8.08 5.77
CA GLY A 33 20.41 -7.50 6.41
C GLY A 33 20.59 -6.00 6.17
N ASP A 34 19.69 -5.36 5.40
CA ASP A 34 19.80 -3.96 4.99
C ASP A 34 18.93 -3.07 5.88
N LYS A 35 19.19 -1.74 5.86
CA LYS A 35 18.32 -0.74 6.50
C LYS A 35 17.18 -0.37 5.57
N ILE A 36 15.93 -0.61 5.98
CA ILE A 36 14.76 -0.39 5.15
C ILE A 36 13.91 0.76 5.71
N TYR A 37 13.75 1.81 4.94
CA TYR A 37 12.93 2.97 5.28
C TYR A 37 11.59 2.90 4.55
N PHE A 38 10.49 2.89 5.30
CA PHE A 38 9.14 2.94 4.77
C PHE A 38 8.62 4.37 4.81
N PHE A 39 8.31 4.92 3.64
CA PHE A 39 7.69 6.23 3.50
C PHE A 39 6.19 6.02 3.33
N LEU A 40 5.45 6.18 4.42
CA LEU A 40 4.00 5.98 4.49
C LEU A 40 3.27 7.31 4.61
N SER A 41 1.97 7.30 4.35
CA SER A 41 1.09 8.44 4.64
C SER A 41 0.63 8.44 6.10
N GLU A 42 0.14 9.58 6.58
CA GLU A 42 -0.55 9.66 7.87
C GLU A 42 -1.75 8.73 7.93
N VAL A 43 -2.36 8.42 6.78
CA VAL A 43 -3.53 7.53 6.67
C VAL A 43 -3.13 6.08 6.88
N ASN A 44 -2.02 5.62 6.27
CA ASN A 44 -1.62 4.21 6.32
C ASN A 44 -0.48 3.89 7.31
N LYS A 45 0.03 4.88 8.07
CA LYS A 45 1.15 4.70 9.01
C LYS A 45 0.94 3.57 10.02
N TYR A 46 -0.30 3.32 10.44
CA TYR A 46 -0.65 2.29 11.41
C TYR A 46 -0.41 0.86 10.89
N THR A 47 -0.42 0.67 9.56
CA THR A 47 -0.12 -0.64 8.96
C THR A 47 1.34 -1.05 9.15
N PHE A 48 2.23 -0.10 9.51
CA PHE A 48 3.64 -0.39 9.75
C PHE A 48 3.85 -1.44 10.85
N SER A 49 2.99 -1.46 11.86
CA SER A 49 3.05 -2.46 12.94
C SER A 49 2.92 -3.90 12.44
N LEU A 50 2.21 -4.12 11.31
CA LEU A 50 1.98 -5.44 10.73
C LEU A 50 3.26 -6.09 10.18
N PHE A 51 4.25 -5.29 9.77
CA PHE A 51 5.47 -5.77 9.11
C PHE A 51 6.77 -5.17 9.68
N LYS A 52 6.68 -4.46 10.80
CA LYS A 52 7.85 -3.88 11.49
C LYS A 52 8.87 -4.95 11.87
N LYS A 53 10.15 -4.71 11.56
CA LYS A 53 11.32 -5.51 11.97
C LYS A 53 12.41 -4.60 12.55
N ASN A 54 13.42 -5.17 13.19
CA ASN A 54 14.50 -4.41 13.85
C ASN A 54 15.27 -3.49 12.89
N ASN A 55 15.36 -3.85 11.61
CA ASN A 55 16.05 -3.09 10.57
C ASN A 55 15.12 -2.18 9.74
N THR A 56 13.88 -2.00 10.17
CA THR A 56 12.90 -1.17 9.47
C THR A 56 12.63 0.14 10.20
N TYR A 57 12.49 1.22 9.44
CA TYR A 57 12.31 2.59 9.93
C TYR A 57 11.13 3.25 9.24
N LEU A 58 10.26 3.88 10.02
CA LEU A 58 9.09 4.58 9.51
C LEU A 58 9.39 6.07 9.31
N LYS A 59 8.96 6.61 8.17
CA LYS A 59 8.83 8.04 7.87
C LYS A 59 7.41 8.32 7.42
N VAL A 60 6.76 9.28 8.06
CA VAL A 60 5.36 9.62 7.79
C VAL A 60 5.29 10.96 7.07
N PHE A 61 4.46 11.02 6.05
CA PHE A 61 4.19 12.18 5.22
C PHE A 61 2.68 12.35 5.02
N ASN A 62 2.23 13.55 4.68
CA ASN A 62 0.83 13.74 4.31
C ASN A 62 0.46 12.93 3.08
N TYR A 63 -0.79 12.49 2.99
CA TYR A 63 -1.27 11.76 1.82
C TYR A 63 -1.08 12.55 0.52
N SER A 64 -1.40 13.83 0.53
CA SER A 64 -1.12 14.79 -0.55
C SER A 64 0.19 15.53 -0.25
N LEU A 65 1.32 14.98 -0.70
CA LEU A 65 2.64 15.55 -0.43
C LEU A 65 2.71 17.07 -0.66
N SER A 66 2.90 17.84 0.41
CA SER A 66 3.14 19.28 0.34
C SER A 66 4.50 19.58 -0.29
N PHE A 67 4.74 20.83 -0.66
CA PHE A 67 6.03 21.26 -1.20
C PHE A 67 7.19 20.98 -0.22
N PHE A 68 7.01 21.30 1.04
CA PHE A 68 8.03 21.05 2.09
C PHE A 68 8.31 19.57 2.30
N GLU A 69 7.29 18.72 2.18
CA GLU A 69 7.48 17.27 2.29
C GLU A 69 8.24 16.69 1.10
N LYS A 70 8.00 17.20 -0.10
CA LYS A 70 8.79 16.85 -1.27
C LYS A 70 10.26 17.22 -1.09
N ILE A 71 10.55 18.41 -0.51
CA ILE A 71 11.91 18.81 -0.16
C ILE A 71 12.49 17.86 0.91
N LYS A 72 11.75 17.53 1.97
CA LYS A 72 12.22 16.60 3.01
C LYS A 72 12.57 15.22 2.41
N ILE A 73 11.76 14.70 1.50
CA ILE A 73 12.02 13.44 0.81
C ILE A 73 13.29 13.56 -0.04
N PHE A 74 13.42 14.62 -0.82
CA PHE A 74 14.59 14.89 -1.65
C PHE A 74 15.88 14.96 -0.82
N MET A 75 15.86 15.74 0.25
CA MET A 75 16.99 15.88 1.20
C MET A 75 17.32 14.53 1.86
N PHE A 76 16.32 13.72 2.17
CA PHE A 76 16.57 12.39 2.73
C PHE A 76 17.37 11.51 1.76
N PHE A 77 17.04 11.51 0.48
CA PHE A 77 17.80 10.80 -0.55
C PHE A 77 19.23 11.33 -0.67
N LEU A 78 19.40 12.66 -0.69
CA LEU A 78 20.70 13.32 -0.81
C LEU A 78 21.64 12.95 0.35
N LEU A 79 21.13 13.02 1.58
CA LEU A 79 21.93 12.81 2.80
C LEU A 79 22.22 11.32 3.09
N ASN A 80 21.39 10.41 2.62
CA ASN A 80 21.48 9.01 3.04
C ASN A 80 22.14 8.08 2.04
N LYS A 81 22.45 8.51 0.81
CA LYS A 81 23.04 7.66 -0.25
C LYS A 81 22.25 6.36 -0.39
N ILE A 82 21.05 6.46 -0.96
CA ILE A 82 20.12 5.31 -1.07
C ILE A 82 20.57 4.39 -2.20
N ASP A 83 20.68 3.08 -1.91
CA ASP A 83 21.10 2.08 -2.90
C ASP A 83 19.94 1.61 -3.77
N THR A 84 18.77 1.40 -3.16
CA THR A 84 17.59 0.90 -3.86
C THR A 84 16.31 1.60 -3.36
N ALA A 85 15.43 1.94 -4.27
CA ALA A 85 14.13 2.52 -3.97
C ALA A 85 13.01 1.78 -4.72
N TYR A 86 11.95 1.39 -4.00
CA TYR A 86 10.76 0.75 -4.54
C TYR A 86 9.60 1.76 -4.55
N ILE A 87 9.16 2.19 -5.74
CA ILE A 87 7.98 3.04 -5.93
C ILE A 87 6.77 2.14 -6.11
N ILE A 88 6.11 1.78 -5.01
CA ILE A 88 4.92 0.93 -5.02
C ILE A 88 3.65 1.78 -5.12
N SER A 89 3.69 3.00 -4.61
CA SER A 89 2.63 4.00 -4.73
C SER A 89 2.95 4.97 -5.86
N PRO A 90 2.15 5.02 -6.94
CA PRO A 90 2.50 5.77 -8.16
C PRO A 90 2.20 7.27 -8.04
N LYS A 91 2.72 7.93 -7.02
CA LYS A 91 2.68 9.41 -6.90
C LYS A 91 3.62 10.04 -7.92
N ASN A 92 3.15 11.04 -8.65
CA ASN A 92 3.91 11.70 -9.72
C ASN A 92 5.29 12.18 -9.24
N PHE A 93 5.38 12.76 -8.04
CA PHE A 93 6.64 13.26 -7.48
C PHE A 93 7.74 12.18 -7.41
N PHE A 94 7.39 10.95 -7.07
CA PHE A 94 8.39 9.88 -6.91
C PHE A 94 9.09 9.52 -8.21
N PHE A 95 8.45 9.75 -9.35
CA PHE A 95 9.04 9.47 -10.67
C PHE A 95 10.05 10.53 -11.14
N TYR A 96 10.13 11.69 -10.46
CA TYR A 96 11.19 12.66 -10.71
C TYR A 96 12.49 12.32 -9.97
N LEU A 97 12.42 11.59 -8.84
CA LEU A 97 13.59 11.24 -8.03
C LEU A 97 14.71 10.52 -8.82
N PRO A 98 14.42 9.56 -9.72
CA PRO A 98 15.45 8.88 -10.51
C PRO A 98 16.31 9.80 -11.36
N ILE A 99 15.79 10.96 -11.78
CA ILE A 99 16.55 11.94 -12.57
C ILE A 99 17.68 12.55 -11.73
N PHE A 100 17.41 12.83 -10.47
CA PHE A 100 18.33 13.48 -9.55
C PHE A 100 19.26 12.49 -8.81
N PHE A 101 18.86 11.21 -8.73
CA PHE A 101 19.60 10.17 -8.01
C PHE A 101 19.90 8.97 -8.91
N PRO A 102 20.73 9.15 -9.96
CA PRO A 102 20.99 8.11 -10.97
C PRO A 102 21.72 6.88 -10.38
N ASN A 103 22.44 7.04 -9.29
CA ASN A 103 23.13 5.93 -8.60
C ASN A 103 22.18 5.05 -7.76
N THR A 104 20.94 5.49 -7.50
CA THR A 104 19.93 4.71 -6.81
C THR A 104 19.19 3.81 -7.80
N LYS A 105 19.05 2.52 -7.50
CA LYS A 105 18.28 1.57 -8.32
C LYS A 105 16.79 1.72 -8.04
N PHE A 106 16.07 2.42 -8.90
CA PHE A 106 14.63 2.60 -8.76
C PHE A 106 13.84 1.48 -9.44
N PHE A 107 13.01 0.80 -8.65
CA PHE A 107 12.01 -0.16 -9.11
C PHE A 107 10.64 0.47 -8.99
N ALA A 108 9.84 0.50 -10.06
CA ALA A 108 8.58 1.22 -10.04
C ALA A 108 7.42 0.48 -10.70
N LEU A 109 6.24 0.59 -10.09
CA LEU A 109 4.98 0.23 -10.71
C LEU A 109 4.40 1.48 -11.38
N CYS A 110 4.46 1.53 -12.71
CA CYS A 110 3.89 2.60 -13.51
C CYS A 110 2.40 2.35 -13.75
N LEU A 111 1.59 3.41 -13.75
CA LEU A 111 0.17 3.32 -14.09
C LEU A 111 -0.07 3.83 -15.51
N ASN A 112 -0.75 3.04 -16.32
CA ASN A 112 -1.35 3.47 -17.56
C ASN A 112 -2.89 3.51 -17.40
N ASN A 113 -3.50 4.67 -17.71
CA ASN A 113 -4.94 4.88 -17.60
C ASN A 113 -5.38 5.86 -18.68
N ASN A 114 -6.42 5.55 -19.43
CA ASN A 114 -6.93 6.36 -20.55
C ASN A 114 -7.30 7.80 -20.20
N ASN A 115 -7.65 8.07 -18.94
CA ASN A 115 -8.20 9.36 -18.54
C ASN A 115 -7.16 10.45 -18.23
N GLN A 116 -5.87 10.21 -18.40
CA GLN A 116 -4.83 11.20 -18.12
C GLN A 116 -3.81 11.28 -19.25
N LYS A 117 -3.85 12.40 -20.00
CA LYS A 117 -2.95 12.66 -21.14
C LYS A 117 -1.47 12.74 -20.76
N TYR A 118 -1.12 13.08 -19.51
CA TYR A 118 0.27 13.21 -19.06
C TYR A 118 0.49 12.49 -17.73
N ARG A 119 1.40 11.50 -17.73
CA ARG A 119 1.83 10.81 -16.50
C ARG A 119 3.35 10.74 -16.44
N PRO A 120 3.97 11.35 -15.44
CA PRO A 120 5.41 11.23 -15.21
C PRO A 120 5.90 9.79 -15.20
N SER A 121 5.12 8.85 -14.64
CA SER A 121 5.46 7.43 -14.59
C SER A 121 5.73 6.79 -15.97
N ILE A 122 5.09 7.28 -17.04
CA ILE A 122 5.29 6.74 -18.39
C ILE A 122 6.46 7.42 -19.07
N TYR A 123 6.56 8.76 -18.98
CA TYR A 123 7.60 9.53 -19.68
C TYR A 123 8.97 9.36 -19.02
N LEU A 124 9.03 9.24 -17.70
CA LEU A 124 10.26 9.15 -16.93
C LEU A 124 10.72 7.71 -16.67
N ARG A 125 10.02 6.70 -17.21
CA ARG A 125 10.37 5.28 -17.04
C ARG A 125 11.79 4.94 -17.52
N LYS A 126 12.35 5.68 -18.46
CA LYS A 126 13.71 5.49 -18.95
C LYS A 126 14.81 5.73 -17.91
N TYR A 127 14.50 6.42 -16.83
CA TYR A 127 15.42 6.67 -15.71
C TYR A 127 15.26 5.61 -14.59
N LEU A 128 14.31 4.68 -14.74
CA LEU A 128 14.09 3.61 -13.76
C LEU A 128 15.03 2.44 -14.08
N TYR A 129 15.53 1.80 -13.03
CA TYR A 129 16.34 0.58 -13.17
C TYR A 129 15.48 -0.59 -13.66
N PHE A 130 14.26 -0.72 -13.14
CA PHE A 130 13.28 -1.70 -13.57
C PHE A 130 11.86 -1.19 -13.32
N TYR A 131 10.94 -1.45 -14.25
CA TYR A 131 9.54 -1.07 -14.06
C TYR A 131 8.60 -2.12 -14.65
N LEU A 132 7.38 -2.12 -14.12
CA LEU A 132 6.23 -2.80 -14.71
C LEU A 132 5.11 -1.79 -14.90
N VAL A 133 4.26 -2.04 -15.89
CA VAL A 133 3.11 -1.17 -16.17
C VAL A 133 1.84 -1.87 -15.73
N ASN A 134 1.11 -1.24 -14.82
CA ASN A 134 -0.27 -1.61 -14.53
C ASN A 134 -1.16 -0.90 -15.54
N ASP A 135 -1.51 -1.62 -16.60
CA ASP A 135 -2.34 -1.09 -17.67
C ASP A 135 -3.82 -1.28 -17.32
N ARG A 136 -4.48 -0.17 -17.00
CA ARG A 136 -5.92 -0.13 -16.69
C ARG A 136 -6.80 0.05 -17.93
N THR A 137 -6.18 0.14 -19.11
CA THR A 137 -6.91 0.29 -20.38
C THR A 137 -7.35 -1.05 -20.95
N LEU A 138 -6.69 -2.15 -20.53
CA LEU A 138 -6.98 -3.50 -20.98
C LEU A 138 -8.15 -4.08 -20.18
N GLU A 139 -9.35 -4.09 -20.76
CA GLU A 139 -10.50 -4.75 -20.18
C GLU A 139 -10.34 -6.28 -20.24
N GLY A 140 -10.66 -6.98 -19.15
CA GLY A 140 -10.72 -8.45 -19.07
C GLY A 140 -9.37 -9.19 -18.95
N LYS A 141 -8.22 -8.56 -19.18
CA LYS A 141 -6.88 -9.21 -19.12
C LYS A 141 -5.95 -8.60 -18.09
N ARG A 142 -6.49 -8.01 -17.03
CA ARG A 142 -5.68 -7.35 -16.01
C ARG A 142 -4.96 -8.35 -15.13
N GLU A 143 -3.66 -8.27 -15.10
CA GLU A 143 -2.91 -8.95 -14.05
C GLU A 143 -3.23 -8.32 -12.68
N SER A 144 -3.36 -9.16 -11.64
CA SER A 144 -3.65 -8.66 -10.30
C SER A 144 -2.52 -7.73 -9.82
N LEU A 145 -2.89 -6.67 -9.10
CA LEU A 145 -1.92 -5.72 -8.53
C LEU A 145 -0.88 -6.44 -7.65
N LYS A 146 -1.30 -7.45 -6.90
CA LYS A 146 -0.43 -8.32 -6.09
C LYS A 146 0.66 -8.97 -6.95
N ASN A 147 0.28 -9.59 -8.07
CA ASN A 147 1.21 -10.27 -8.96
C ASN A 147 2.19 -9.29 -9.62
N LEU A 148 1.70 -8.14 -10.08
CA LEU A 148 2.56 -7.09 -10.64
C LEU A 148 3.59 -6.59 -9.61
N GLN A 149 3.18 -6.39 -8.36
CA GLN A 149 4.08 -5.96 -7.31
C GLN A 149 5.13 -7.02 -6.97
N LEU A 150 4.76 -8.31 -6.92
CA LEU A 150 5.70 -9.42 -6.70
C LEU A 150 6.68 -9.57 -7.87
N LYS A 151 6.21 -9.47 -9.11
CA LYS A 151 7.06 -9.43 -10.31
C LYS A 151 8.02 -8.26 -10.30
N LEU A 152 7.59 -7.09 -9.81
CA LEU A 152 8.45 -5.91 -9.69
C LEU A 152 9.69 -6.20 -8.83
N ILE A 153 9.51 -6.82 -7.67
CA ILE A 153 10.61 -7.16 -6.75
C ILE A 153 11.55 -8.19 -7.37
N ASN A 154 11.01 -9.13 -8.13
CA ASN A 154 11.72 -10.27 -8.70
C ASN A 154 12.09 -10.07 -10.18
N LYS A 155 12.14 -8.80 -10.66
CA LYS A 155 12.55 -8.41 -12.02
C LYS A 155 11.79 -9.19 -13.10
N GLY A 156 10.47 -9.22 -13.01
CA GLY A 156 9.58 -9.84 -13.98
C GLY A 156 9.24 -11.31 -13.73
N LYS A 157 9.94 -11.99 -12.83
CA LYS A 157 9.63 -13.40 -12.48
C LYS A 157 8.49 -13.45 -11.45
N LEU A 158 7.46 -14.24 -11.72
CA LEU A 158 6.45 -14.56 -10.72
C LEU A 158 7.00 -15.70 -9.85
N ILE A 159 7.29 -15.41 -8.60
CA ILE A 159 7.60 -16.46 -7.62
C ILE A 159 6.27 -16.79 -6.94
N ASN A 160 5.84 -18.05 -7.02
CA ASN A 160 4.77 -18.57 -6.20
C ASN A 160 5.21 -18.50 -4.74
N SER A 161 4.98 -17.35 -4.11
CA SER A 161 5.23 -17.20 -2.69
C SER A 161 4.12 -17.92 -1.91
N ASN A 162 4.29 -19.22 -1.69
CA ASN A 162 3.55 -19.97 -0.65
C ASN A 162 3.96 -19.49 0.76
N ASN A 163 4.72 -18.41 0.84
CA ASN A 163 5.15 -17.82 2.10
C ASN A 163 3.92 -17.28 2.81
N LYS A 164 3.51 -17.95 3.87
CA LYS A 164 2.53 -17.44 4.82
C LYS A 164 2.96 -16.03 5.21
N LEU A 165 2.05 -15.08 5.07
CA LEU A 165 2.25 -13.71 5.55
C LEU A 165 2.44 -13.79 7.07
N ASN A 166 3.68 -13.62 7.53
CA ASN A 166 3.95 -13.46 8.96
C ASN A 166 3.59 -12.02 9.34
N LEU A 167 2.31 -11.81 9.64
CA LEU A 167 1.82 -10.53 10.14
C LEU A 167 1.99 -10.48 11.65
N ASN A 168 2.54 -9.38 12.15
CA ASN A 168 2.58 -9.08 13.58
C ASN A 168 1.20 -8.58 14.03
N ILE A 169 0.21 -9.47 14.07
CA ILE A 169 -1.13 -9.15 14.57
C ILE A 169 -1.17 -9.50 16.04
N THR A 170 -1.08 -8.49 16.90
CA THR A 170 -1.40 -8.64 18.31
C THR A 170 -2.89 -8.32 18.48
N LEU A 171 -3.72 -9.36 18.57
CA LEU A 171 -5.11 -9.18 18.98
C LEU A 171 -5.10 -8.72 20.44
N LYS A 172 -5.42 -7.45 20.68
CA LYS A 172 -5.79 -7.03 22.04
C LYS A 172 -7.06 -7.82 22.40
N LYS A 173 -6.96 -8.75 23.33
CA LYS A 173 -8.14 -9.32 23.96
C LYS A 173 -8.89 -8.16 24.62
N GLY A 174 -9.94 -7.67 23.95
CA GLY A 174 -10.94 -6.84 24.61
C GLY A 174 -11.58 -7.71 25.70
N ASN A 175 -11.66 -7.20 26.90
CA ASN A 175 -12.38 -7.87 27.97
C ASN A 175 -13.80 -8.15 27.48
N ASN A 176 -14.22 -9.41 27.50
CA ASN A 176 -15.60 -9.89 27.30
C ASN A 176 -16.14 -10.01 25.86
N PHE A 177 -15.34 -10.17 24.82
CA PHE A 177 -15.86 -10.81 23.64
C PHE A 177 -15.94 -12.33 23.86
N LEU A 178 -17.05 -12.78 24.44
CA LEU A 178 -17.49 -14.16 24.29
C LEU A 178 -17.65 -14.40 22.79
N ALA A 179 -16.79 -15.24 22.23
CA ALA A 179 -16.80 -15.54 20.81
C ALA A 179 -18.03 -16.38 20.46
N PRO A 180 -19.13 -15.80 19.99
CA PRO A 180 -20.15 -16.59 19.36
C PRO A 180 -19.61 -17.12 18.03
N ASN A 181 -20.06 -18.28 17.61
CA ASN A 181 -19.50 -19.05 16.50
C ASN A 181 -19.70 -18.41 15.10
N LYS A 182 -20.41 -17.28 14.99
CA LYS A 182 -20.71 -16.64 13.71
C LYS A 182 -20.78 -15.12 13.85
N TYR A 183 -19.81 -14.41 13.26
CA TYR A 183 -19.81 -12.95 13.16
C TYR A 183 -19.88 -12.49 11.72
N ILE A 184 -20.57 -11.38 11.50
CA ILE A 184 -20.45 -10.56 10.30
C ILE A 184 -19.94 -9.18 10.66
N PHE A 185 -18.87 -8.73 10.01
CA PHE A 185 -18.43 -7.34 10.04
C PHE A 185 -19.15 -6.59 8.92
N PHE A 186 -20.00 -5.66 9.30
CA PHE A 186 -20.69 -4.82 8.35
C PHE A 186 -20.13 -3.40 8.44
N HIS A 187 -19.46 -2.96 7.37
CA HIS A 187 -18.96 -1.61 7.27
C HIS A 187 -19.96 -0.73 6.55
N PHE A 188 -20.57 0.18 7.28
CA PHE A 188 -21.53 1.13 6.74
C PHE A 188 -20.81 2.35 6.17
N LYS A 189 -20.96 2.59 4.87
CA LYS A 189 -20.48 3.79 4.20
C LYS A 189 -21.65 4.48 3.50
N LYS A 190 -22.04 5.65 3.98
CA LYS A 190 -23.20 6.42 3.54
C LYS A 190 -23.28 6.58 2.02
N ASP A 191 -22.17 7.01 1.39
CA ASP A 191 -22.10 7.24 -0.06
C ASP A 191 -22.41 5.98 -0.91
N ILE A 192 -22.15 4.79 -0.39
CA ILE A 192 -22.42 3.53 -1.10
C ILE A 192 -23.91 3.25 -1.08
N PHE A 193 -24.56 3.45 0.07
CA PHE A 193 -25.98 3.20 0.24
C PHE A 193 -26.83 4.20 -0.52
N GLU A 194 -26.42 5.48 -0.53
CA GLU A 194 -27.06 6.51 -1.36
C GLU A 194 -27.00 6.17 -2.86
N LYS A 195 -25.87 5.65 -3.34
CA LYS A 195 -25.71 5.20 -4.74
C LYS A 195 -26.53 3.96 -5.10
N LEU A 196 -26.86 3.14 -4.12
CA LEU A 196 -27.67 1.93 -4.28
C LEU A 196 -29.18 2.22 -4.07
N ASP A 197 -29.55 3.47 -3.85
CA ASP A 197 -30.92 3.87 -3.51
C ASP A 197 -31.45 3.16 -2.25
N TRP A 198 -30.56 2.93 -1.30
CA TRP A 198 -30.86 2.35 0.01
C TRP A 198 -31.12 3.47 1.01
N ASP A 199 -32.38 3.58 1.42
CA ASP A 199 -32.79 4.47 2.52
C ASP A 199 -32.47 3.85 3.90
N ASN A 200 -32.65 4.65 4.96
CA ASN A 200 -32.42 4.21 6.32
C ASN A 200 -33.33 3.03 6.71
N THR A 201 -34.54 2.94 6.17
CA THR A 201 -35.52 1.90 6.49
C THR A 201 -35.07 0.57 5.90
N LYS A 202 -34.65 0.55 4.62
CA LYS A 202 -34.11 -0.65 3.97
C LYS A 202 -32.85 -1.14 4.69
N THR A 203 -31.95 -0.22 5.03
CA THR A 203 -30.73 -0.54 5.78
C THR A 203 -31.04 -1.14 7.14
N TYR A 204 -31.96 -0.56 7.88
CA TYR A 204 -32.38 -1.03 9.19
C TYR A 204 -32.99 -2.44 9.14
N ASN A 205 -33.92 -2.69 8.20
CA ASN A 205 -34.55 -3.98 8.00
C ASN A 205 -33.52 -5.05 7.64
N PHE A 206 -32.59 -4.74 6.73
CA PHE A 206 -31.49 -5.64 6.36
C PHE A 206 -30.62 -6.01 7.56
N LEU A 207 -30.26 -5.03 8.40
CA LEU A 207 -29.46 -5.29 9.60
C LEU A 207 -30.20 -6.15 10.63
N ILE A 208 -31.52 -5.96 10.76
CA ILE A 208 -32.35 -6.83 11.63
C ILE A 208 -32.33 -8.27 11.10
N GLU A 209 -32.56 -8.48 9.80
CA GLU A 209 -32.52 -9.80 9.21
C GLU A 209 -31.16 -10.48 9.39
N LEU A 210 -30.09 -9.74 9.18
CA LEU A 210 -28.73 -10.26 9.44
C LEU A 210 -28.51 -10.59 10.92
N SER A 211 -29.02 -9.78 11.85
CA SER A 211 -28.84 -9.97 13.28
C SER A 211 -29.57 -11.21 13.81
N ASN A 212 -30.61 -11.66 13.12
CA ASN A 212 -31.33 -12.91 13.45
C ASN A 212 -30.48 -14.16 13.16
N ILE A 213 -29.51 -14.05 12.24
CA ILE A 213 -28.69 -15.18 11.80
C ILE A 213 -27.25 -15.10 12.34
N TYR A 214 -26.74 -13.88 12.50
CA TYR A 214 -25.35 -13.61 12.82
C TYR A 214 -25.21 -12.54 13.91
N HIS A 215 -24.10 -12.57 14.65
CA HIS A 215 -23.69 -11.42 15.45
C HIS A 215 -23.10 -10.34 14.53
N VAL A 216 -23.81 -9.25 14.34
CA VAL A 216 -23.42 -8.16 13.43
C VAL A 216 -22.57 -7.15 14.19
N LEU A 217 -21.33 -6.97 13.76
CA LEU A 217 -20.45 -5.91 14.22
C LEU A 217 -20.48 -4.76 13.20
N LEU A 218 -21.06 -3.64 13.61
CA LEU A 218 -21.15 -2.45 12.78
C LEU A 218 -19.88 -1.61 12.92
N THR A 219 -19.35 -1.21 11.78
CA THR A 219 -18.31 -0.19 11.71
C THR A 219 -18.76 0.89 10.74
N THR A 220 -18.46 2.14 11.04
CA THR A 220 -18.77 3.29 10.19
C THR A 220 -17.55 4.17 10.06
N ASP A 221 -17.47 4.93 8.95
CA ASP A 221 -16.55 6.04 8.85
C ASP A 221 -17.05 7.12 9.82
N ILE A 222 -16.29 7.37 10.88
CA ILE A 222 -16.54 8.52 11.75
C ILE A 222 -16.06 9.74 10.97
N GLU A 223 -16.98 10.44 10.34
CA GLU A 223 -16.73 11.82 9.97
C GLU A 223 -16.73 12.62 11.27
N GLY A 224 -15.52 13.08 11.66
CA GLY A 224 -15.33 13.98 12.78
C GLY A 224 -15.97 15.34 12.52
#